data_d434d55ae935cc863ee407e368fc24b8
#
_entry.id   d434d55ae935cc863ee407e368fc24b8
#
_cell.length_a   1.000
_cell.length_b   1.000
_cell.length_c   1.000
_cell.angle_alpha   90.00
_cell.angle_beta   90.00
_cell.angle_gamma   90.00
#
_symmetry.space_group_name_H-M   'P 1'
#
loop_
_entity.id
_entity.type
_entity.pdbx_description
1 polymer ?
#
loop_
_entity_poly.entity_id
_entity_poly.type
_entity_poly.pdbx_seq_one_letter_code
_entity_poly.pdbx_strand_id
1 'polypeptide(L)'
;IEVEDLLKDFGAEVCRWWVSGLAFENDIRMDLEYLKSSGEAYRKLRNTLRFLLGNIGDLPRGDLVQQAIHTPGDSLDGWALGELCRVQGLVRDAYTRQGFREAHLAIFDFCNDTLSSVYCAAAKDRLYCDQVNAPRRRQTQQVMRLTAEVLCRLLAPVLPHTADEAYRSMHGEDACLHRQQHLNFTFVAHADWHTVIAVRELAQKAIEEAKSRGIENPLDAGLTLPDAEGALERFLPELADICGVSRVSLDRTATMVVVHDLREAPRCERSRRRDASVRARDDGVLLSDRDAEVVAVQSTL
;
A
#
# COMPACT_ATOMS: atom_id res chain seq x y z
N ILE A 1 -22.44 16.79 -26.41
CA ILE A 1 -22.13 15.42 -25.95
C ILE A 1 -23.35 14.90 -25.22
N GLU A 2 -23.92 13.80 -25.70
CA GLU A 2 -25.08 13.19 -25.07
C GLU A 2 -24.63 12.30 -23.90
N VAL A 3 -25.44 12.25 -22.83
CA VAL A 3 -25.10 11.42 -21.63
C VAL A 3 -25.01 9.94 -21.98
N GLU A 4 -25.82 9.48 -22.92
CA GLU A 4 -25.82 8.09 -23.39
C GLU A 4 -24.48 7.69 -24.02
N ASP A 5 -23.87 8.59 -24.81
CA ASP A 5 -22.55 8.36 -25.41
C ASP A 5 -21.48 8.24 -24.33
N LEU A 6 -21.52 9.11 -23.30
CA LEU A 6 -20.59 9.06 -22.18
C LEU A 6 -20.70 7.76 -21.39
N LEU A 7 -21.91 7.33 -21.11
CA LEU A 7 -22.15 6.07 -20.38
C LEU A 7 -21.68 4.86 -21.19
N LYS A 8 -21.85 4.89 -22.52
CA LYS A 8 -21.41 3.83 -23.42
C LYS A 8 -19.87 3.74 -23.50
N ASP A 9 -19.20 4.89 -23.60
CA ASP A 9 -17.75 4.96 -23.83
C ASP A 9 -16.93 4.82 -22.56
N PHE A 10 -17.42 5.37 -21.43
CA PHE A 10 -16.67 5.43 -20.16
C PHE A 10 -17.30 4.63 -19.03
N GLY A 11 -18.62 4.36 -19.09
CA GLY A 11 -19.37 3.74 -18.02
C GLY A 11 -19.78 4.70 -16.90
N ALA A 12 -20.80 4.31 -16.14
CA ALA A 12 -21.40 5.16 -15.11
C ALA A 12 -20.41 5.51 -13.97
N GLU A 13 -19.58 4.56 -13.55
CA GLU A 13 -18.63 4.76 -12.44
C GLU A 13 -17.56 5.81 -12.77
N VAL A 14 -17.03 5.81 -14.00
CA VAL A 14 -16.07 6.84 -14.44
C VAL A 14 -16.73 8.22 -14.51
N CYS A 15 -17.95 8.30 -15.04
CA CYS A 15 -18.70 9.56 -15.07
C CYS A 15 -18.98 10.08 -13.64
N ARG A 16 -19.39 9.23 -12.71
CA ARG A 16 -19.60 9.59 -11.30
C ARG A 16 -18.30 10.03 -10.62
N TRP A 17 -17.20 9.31 -10.89
CA TRP A 17 -15.89 9.68 -10.37
C TRP A 17 -15.43 11.05 -10.89
N TRP A 18 -15.58 11.31 -12.18
CA TRP A 18 -15.31 12.62 -12.75
C TRP A 18 -16.12 13.74 -12.10
N VAL A 19 -17.45 13.56 -11.99
CA VAL A 19 -18.35 14.57 -11.39
C VAL A 19 -17.97 14.87 -9.94
N SER A 20 -17.59 13.86 -9.15
CA SER A 20 -17.20 14.06 -7.75
C SER A 20 -15.93 14.88 -7.57
N GLY A 21 -15.06 14.94 -8.59
CA GLY A 21 -13.83 15.73 -8.58
C GLY A 21 -14.00 17.18 -9.05
N LEU A 22 -15.19 17.57 -9.48
CA LEU A 22 -15.43 18.91 -10.01
C LEU A 22 -15.57 19.97 -8.91
N ALA A 23 -15.07 21.17 -9.20
CA ALA A 23 -15.36 22.37 -8.43
C ALA A 23 -16.70 22.95 -8.92
N PHE A 24 -17.81 22.34 -8.49
CA PHE A 24 -19.15 22.62 -9.00
C PHE A 24 -19.65 24.04 -8.67
N GLU A 25 -18.92 24.79 -7.86
CA GLU A 25 -19.17 26.21 -7.55
C GLU A 25 -18.77 27.12 -8.73
N ASN A 26 -18.01 26.61 -9.70
CA ASN A 26 -17.54 27.34 -10.85
C ASN A 26 -18.12 26.77 -12.15
N ASP A 27 -18.01 27.56 -13.22
CA ASP A 27 -18.34 27.07 -14.56
C ASP A 27 -17.42 25.92 -14.96
N ILE A 28 -18.03 24.83 -15.40
CA ILE A 28 -17.31 23.59 -15.73
C ILE A 28 -17.23 23.47 -17.25
N ARG A 29 -16.01 23.37 -17.77
CA ARG A 29 -15.78 22.98 -19.16
C ARG A 29 -15.75 21.46 -19.22
N MET A 30 -16.59 20.89 -20.08
CA MET A 30 -16.59 19.48 -20.37
C MET A 30 -15.67 19.18 -21.54
N ASP A 31 -14.65 18.36 -21.31
CA ASP A 31 -13.74 17.85 -22.34
C ASP A 31 -13.58 16.34 -22.15
N LEU A 32 -13.56 15.59 -23.26
CA LEU A 32 -13.37 14.14 -23.26
C LEU A 32 -12.02 13.72 -22.65
N GLU A 33 -11.00 14.57 -22.73
CA GLU A 33 -9.70 14.31 -22.12
C GLU A 33 -9.79 14.24 -20.57
N TYR A 34 -10.65 15.05 -19.96
CA TYR A 34 -10.91 14.97 -18.52
C TYR A 34 -11.57 13.64 -18.11
N LEU A 35 -12.46 13.12 -18.95
CA LEU A 35 -13.08 11.81 -18.71
C LEU A 35 -12.08 10.66 -18.89
N LYS A 36 -11.18 10.74 -19.86
CA LYS A 36 -10.08 9.78 -20.03
C LYS A 36 -9.18 9.77 -18.81
N SER A 37 -8.74 10.94 -18.34
CA SER A 37 -7.94 11.08 -17.12
C SER A 37 -8.65 10.52 -15.89
N SER A 38 -9.96 10.77 -15.76
CA SER A 38 -10.78 10.21 -14.69
C SER A 38 -10.91 8.70 -14.79
N GLY A 39 -10.96 8.15 -16.00
CA GLY A 39 -10.90 6.70 -16.24
C GLY A 39 -9.59 6.07 -15.77
N GLU A 40 -8.46 6.74 -16.00
CA GLU A 40 -7.15 6.30 -15.47
C GLU A 40 -7.12 6.35 -13.93
N ALA A 41 -7.62 7.43 -13.34
CA ALA A 41 -7.71 7.56 -11.88
C ALA A 41 -8.62 6.48 -11.27
N TYR A 42 -9.79 6.24 -11.87
CA TYR A 42 -10.69 5.16 -11.46
C TYR A 42 -10.01 3.78 -11.55
N ARG A 43 -9.26 3.48 -12.63
CA ARG A 43 -8.50 2.22 -12.74
C ARG A 43 -7.48 2.05 -11.63
N LYS A 44 -6.79 3.13 -11.22
CA LYS A 44 -5.85 3.08 -10.08
C LYS A 44 -6.56 2.71 -8.79
N LEU A 45 -7.70 3.33 -8.47
CA LEU A 45 -8.52 2.99 -7.31
C LEU A 45 -8.95 1.52 -7.33
N ARG A 46 -9.48 1.06 -8.45
CA ARG A 46 -9.92 -0.32 -8.61
C ARG A 46 -8.76 -1.32 -8.47
N ASN A 47 -7.59 -1.00 -9.00
CA ASN A 47 -6.40 -1.81 -8.85
C ASN A 47 -5.90 -1.86 -7.40
N THR A 48 -6.01 -0.76 -6.64
CA THR A 48 -5.70 -0.75 -5.21
C THR A 48 -6.62 -1.69 -4.44
N LEU A 49 -7.94 -1.59 -4.64
CA LEU A 49 -8.91 -2.52 -4.05
C LEU A 49 -8.59 -3.97 -4.43
N ARG A 50 -8.36 -4.23 -5.72
CA ARG A 50 -8.01 -5.57 -6.21
C ARG A 50 -6.76 -6.14 -5.55
N PHE A 51 -5.74 -5.31 -5.33
CA PHE A 51 -4.52 -5.73 -4.64
C PHE A 51 -4.81 -6.11 -3.19
N LEU A 52 -5.57 -5.28 -2.45
CA LEU A 52 -5.95 -5.57 -1.08
C LEU A 52 -6.74 -6.90 -1.00
N LEU A 53 -7.79 -7.04 -1.81
CA LEU A 53 -8.66 -8.20 -1.84
C LEU A 53 -7.91 -9.49 -2.23
N GLY A 54 -7.01 -9.41 -3.20
CA GLY A 54 -6.22 -10.57 -3.66
C GLY A 54 -5.25 -11.12 -2.61
N ASN A 55 -4.91 -10.31 -1.59
CA ASN A 55 -3.95 -10.71 -0.56
C ASN A 55 -4.59 -11.13 0.78
N ILE A 56 -5.91 -11.10 0.90
CA ILE A 56 -6.63 -11.42 2.16
C ILE A 56 -7.47 -12.70 2.08
N GLY A 57 -7.44 -13.41 0.96
CA GLY A 57 -8.32 -14.57 0.72
C GLY A 57 -8.14 -15.72 1.71
N ASP A 58 -6.93 -15.90 2.24
CA ASP A 58 -6.58 -16.92 3.24
C ASP A 58 -6.58 -16.41 4.70
N LEU A 59 -7.05 -15.17 4.93
CA LEU A 59 -7.15 -14.59 6.26
C LEU A 59 -8.35 -15.18 7.02
N PRO A 60 -8.15 -15.78 8.22
CA PRO A 60 -9.26 -16.23 9.05
C PRO A 60 -10.22 -15.07 9.40
N ARG A 61 -11.50 -15.39 9.53
CA ARG A 61 -12.50 -14.40 9.98
C ARG A 61 -12.24 -14.02 11.43
N GLY A 62 -12.43 -12.75 11.78
CA GLY A 62 -12.23 -12.22 13.13
C GLY A 62 -12.75 -10.79 13.25
N ASP A 63 -12.70 -10.25 14.47
CA ASP A 63 -12.97 -8.82 14.71
C ASP A 63 -11.78 -7.98 14.26
N LEU A 64 -11.91 -7.38 13.09
CA LEU A 64 -10.85 -6.63 12.43
C LEU A 64 -10.43 -5.39 13.22
N VAL A 65 -11.38 -4.69 13.83
CA VAL A 65 -11.10 -3.47 14.59
C VAL A 65 -10.32 -3.83 15.85
N GLN A 66 -10.76 -4.85 16.59
CA GLN A 66 -10.05 -5.32 17.78
C GLN A 66 -8.65 -5.84 17.46
N GLN A 67 -8.48 -6.52 16.34
CA GLN A 67 -7.16 -7.00 15.91
C GLN A 67 -6.25 -5.85 15.48
N ALA A 68 -6.77 -4.85 14.77
CA ALA A 68 -6.00 -3.74 14.25
C ALA A 68 -5.48 -2.79 15.35
N ILE A 69 -6.24 -2.57 16.43
CA ILE A 69 -5.82 -1.67 17.52
C ILE A 69 -4.58 -2.18 18.29
N HIS A 70 -4.25 -3.46 18.18
CA HIS A 70 -3.05 -4.05 18.78
C HIS A 70 -1.81 -3.98 17.87
N THR A 71 -1.94 -3.37 16.68
CA THR A 71 -0.82 -3.17 15.75
C THR A 71 0.21 -2.22 16.36
N PRO A 72 1.52 -2.55 16.35
CA PRO A 72 2.54 -1.63 16.82
C PRO A 72 2.55 -0.34 16.00
N GLY A 73 2.57 0.82 16.67
CA GLY A 73 2.52 2.12 16.00
C GLY A 73 3.77 2.47 15.19
N ASP A 74 4.88 1.81 15.46
CA ASP A 74 6.16 1.91 14.76
C ASP A 74 6.35 0.89 13.64
N SER A 75 5.35 0.02 13.39
CA SER A 75 5.33 -0.88 12.23
C SER A 75 4.77 -0.20 10.98
N LEU A 76 5.12 -0.70 9.79
CA LEU A 76 4.54 -0.27 8.52
C LEU A 76 3.00 -0.39 8.54
N ASP A 77 2.47 -1.45 9.15
CA ASP A 77 1.04 -1.67 9.31
C ASP A 77 0.40 -0.61 10.23
N GLY A 78 1.11 -0.20 11.30
CA GLY A 78 0.68 0.89 12.19
C GLY A 78 0.64 2.23 11.46
N TRP A 79 1.63 2.52 10.62
CA TRP A 79 1.60 3.71 9.79
C TRP A 79 0.39 3.73 8.86
N ALA A 80 0.14 2.62 8.15
CA ALA A 80 -1.00 2.52 7.25
C ALA A 80 -2.35 2.70 7.97
N LEU A 81 -2.48 2.19 9.20
CA LEU A 81 -3.67 2.40 10.03
C LEU A 81 -3.83 3.87 10.46
N GLY A 82 -2.74 4.54 10.83
CA GLY A 82 -2.76 5.98 11.15
C GLY A 82 -3.26 6.80 9.96
N GLU A 83 -2.72 6.55 8.77
CA GLU A 83 -3.15 7.21 7.54
C GLU A 83 -4.61 6.86 7.16
N LEU A 84 -5.03 5.62 7.38
CA LEU A 84 -6.43 5.22 7.18
C LEU A 84 -7.39 5.99 8.10
N CYS A 85 -7.04 6.14 9.39
CA CYS A 85 -7.82 6.94 10.33
C CYS A 85 -7.89 8.40 9.90
N ARG A 86 -6.76 8.97 9.47
CA ARG A 86 -6.68 10.36 9.00
C ARG A 86 -7.58 10.59 7.80
N VAL A 87 -7.48 9.75 6.76
CA VAL A 87 -8.28 9.91 5.54
C VAL A 87 -9.76 9.66 5.80
N GLN A 88 -10.10 8.68 6.65
CA GLN A 88 -11.49 8.44 7.05
C GLN A 88 -12.11 9.68 7.71
N GLY A 89 -11.40 10.35 8.61
CA GLY A 89 -11.82 11.60 9.23
C GLY A 89 -12.06 12.70 8.19
N LEU A 90 -11.07 12.97 7.34
CA LEU A 90 -11.14 13.98 6.29
C LEU A 90 -12.33 13.76 5.34
N VAL A 91 -12.52 12.54 4.87
CA VAL A 91 -13.60 12.22 3.91
C VAL A 91 -14.97 12.35 4.55
N ARG A 92 -15.14 11.90 5.79
CA ARG A 92 -16.42 12.04 6.51
C ARG A 92 -16.78 13.51 6.75
N ASP A 93 -15.79 14.30 7.18
CA ASP A 93 -15.98 15.75 7.38
C ASP A 93 -16.30 16.46 6.05
N ALA A 94 -15.61 16.09 4.98
CA ALA A 94 -15.87 16.62 3.64
C ALA A 94 -17.30 16.28 3.18
N TYR A 95 -17.74 15.04 3.30
CA TYR A 95 -19.12 14.66 2.94
C TYR A 95 -20.18 15.39 3.80
N THR A 96 -19.92 15.57 5.09
CA THR A 96 -20.82 16.32 5.98
C THR A 96 -21.00 17.78 5.55
N ARG A 97 -19.94 18.38 5.00
CA ARG A 97 -19.94 19.76 4.47
C ARG A 97 -20.26 19.85 2.98
N GLN A 98 -20.60 18.73 2.34
CA GLN A 98 -20.83 18.65 0.89
C GLN A 98 -19.57 18.98 0.06
N GLY A 99 -18.39 18.86 0.64
CA GLY A 99 -17.10 19.05 -0.01
C GLY A 99 -16.67 17.83 -0.83
N PHE A 100 -17.44 17.48 -1.87
CA PHE A 100 -17.25 16.24 -2.64
C PHE A 100 -15.88 16.17 -3.30
N ARG A 101 -15.36 17.30 -3.80
CA ARG A 101 -14.03 17.37 -4.39
C ARG A 101 -12.92 17.10 -3.37
N GLU A 102 -13.05 17.59 -2.14
CA GLU A 102 -12.10 17.29 -1.05
C GLU A 102 -12.11 15.80 -0.72
N ALA A 103 -13.28 15.19 -0.61
CA ALA A 103 -13.41 13.74 -0.39
C ALA A 103 -12.78 12.94 -1.54
N HIS A 104 -13.05 13.33 -2.79
CA HIS A 104 -12.47 12.73 -3.99
C HIS A 104 -10.94 12.74 -3.96
N LEU A 105 -10.34 13.91 -3.73
CA LEU A 105 -8.89 14.06 -3.66
C LEU A 105 -8.28 13.25 -2.51
N ALA A 106 -8.85 13.34 -1.30
CA ALA A 106 -8.37 12.60 -0.14
C ALA A 106 -8.37 11.07 -0.36
N ILE A 107 -9.42 10.54 -0.98
CA ILE A 107 -9.50 9.10 -1.30
C ILE A 107 -8.47 8.73 -2.38
N PHE A 108 -8.37 9.55 -3.44
CA PHE A 108 -7.46 9.29 -4.54
C PHE A 108 -6.00 9.30 -4.08
N ASP A 109 -5.58 10.34 -3.36
CA ASP A 109 -4.22 10.49 -2.85
C ASP A 109 -3.87 9.35 -1.88
N PHE A 110 -4.81 8.98 -1.00
CA PHE A 110 -4.61 7.83 -0.12
C PHE A 110 -4.39 6.53 -0.90
N CYS A 111 -5.19 6.25 -1.91
CA CYS A 111 -5.05 5.04 -2.72
C CYS A 111 -3.78 5.05 -3.58
N ASN A 112 -3.44 6.20 -4.20
CA ASN A 112 -2.31 6.32 -5.11
C ASN A 112 -0.98 6.46 -4.37
N ASP A 113 -0.88 7.41 -3.44
CA ASP A 113 0.38 7.82 -2.84
C ASP A 113 0.68 7.03 -1.56
N THR A 114 -0.30 6.84 -0.68
CA THR A 114 -0.10 6.09 0.56
C THR A 114 -0.13 4.59 0.32
N LEU A 115 -1.23 4.06 -0.22
CA LEU A 115 -1.38 2.61 -0.37
C LEU A 115 -0.51 2.05 -1.49
N SER A 116 -0.70 2.49 -2.74
CA SER A 116 -0.02 1.87 -3.88
C SER A 116 1.48 2.13 -3.88
N SER A 117 1.88 3.39 -3.65
CA SER A 117 3.29 3.79 -3.77
C SER A 117 4.15 3.39 -2.59
N VAL A 118 3.58 3.26 -1.39
CA VAL A 118 4.34 2.95 -0.17
C VAL A 118 3.90 1.61 0.42
N TYR A 119 2.70 1.53 0.99
CA TYR A 119 2.27 0.40 1.79
C TYR A 119 2.24 -0.92 1.02
N CYS A 120 1.51 -0.97 -0.09
CA CYS A 120 1.39 -2.19 -0.89
C CYS A 120 2.74 -2.60 -1.51
N ALA A 121 3.57 -1.63 -1.91
CA ALA A 121 4.89 -1.91 -2.45
C ALA A 121 5.81 -2.55 -1.39
N ALA A 122 5.86 -1.98 -0.18
CA ALA A 122 6.67 -2.46 0.92
C ALA A 122 6.17 -3.80 1.50
N ALA A 123 4.85 -4.04 1.45
CA ALA A 123 4.25 -5.27 1.99
C ALA A 123 4.47 -6.53 1.13
N LYS A 124 4.94 -6.40 -0.12
CA LYS A 124 5.04 -7.54 -1.05
C LYS A 124 5.91 -8.68 -0.54
N ASP A 125 7.08 -8.37 0.03
CA ASP A 125 7.98 -9.40 0.53
C ASP A 125 7.31 -10.26 1.61
N ARG A 126 6.69 -9.63 2.62
CA ARG A 126 5.99 -10.33 3.70
C ARG A 126 4.75 -11.11 3.24
N LEU A 127 4.04 -10.60 2.23
CA LEU A 127 2.85 -11.28 1.72
C LEU A 127 3.19 -12.52 0.89
N TYR A 128 4.29 -12.47 0.13
CA TYR A 128 4.61 -13.53 -0.84
C TYR A 128 5.75 -14.45 -0.40
N CYS A 129 6.62 -13.98 0.50
CA CYS A 129 7.80 -14.73 0.90
C CYS A 129 7.73 -15.28 2.33
N ASP A 130 6.96 -14.68 3.24
CA ASP A 130 6.81 -15.22 4.60
C ASP A 130 5.94 -16.49 4.61
N GLN A 131 6.04 -17.26 5.68
CA GLN A 131 5.16 -18.41 5.93
C GLN A 131 3.69 -17.97 5.99
N VAL A 132 2.78 -18.86 5.56
CA VAL A 132 1.34 -18.58 5.50
C VAL A 132 0.81 -18.04 6.83
N ASN A 133 1.24 -18.60 7.96
CA ASN A 133 0.80 -18.20 9.30
C ASN A 133 1.80 -17.29 10.03
N ALA A 134 2.79 -16.70 9.34
CA ALA A 134 3.72 -15.77 9.96
C ALA A 134 2.97 -14.59 10.60
N PRO A 135 3.25 -14.22 11.86
CA PRO A 135 2.55 -13.13 12.54
C PRO A 135 2.56 -11.82 11.75
N ARG A 136 3.71 -11.45 11.19
CA ARG A 136 3.90 -10.24 10.37
C ARG A 136 2.99 -10.26 9.13
N ARG A 137 2.91 -11.38 8.41
CA ARG A 137 2.05 -11.56 7.25
C ARG A 137 0.56 -11.45 7.64
N ARG A 138 0.15 -12.14 8.70
CA ARG A 138 -1.24 -12.10 9.19
C ARG A 138 -1.66 -10.71 9.65
N GLN A 139 -0.78 -9.99 10.33
CA GLN A 139 -1.03 -8.60 10.71
C GLN A 139 -1.25 -7.70 9.49
N THR A 140 -0.36 -7.78 8.50
CA THR A 140 -0.52 -7.03 7.25
C THR A 140 -1.85 -7.34 6.56
N GLN A 141 -2.25 -8.62 6.51
CA GLN A 141 -3.54 -9.01 5.94
C GLN A 141 -4.74 -8.44 6.72
N GLN A 142 -4.67 -8.39 8.05
CA GLN A 142 -5.72 -7.79 8.89
C GLN A 142 -5.87 -6.29 8.60
N VAL A 143 -4.76 -5.57 8.51
CA VAL A 143 -4.76 -4.14 8.16
C VAL A 143 -5.26 -3.91 6.72
N MET A 144 -4.84 -4.73 5.76
CA MET A 144 -5.35 -4.67 4.39
C MET A 144 -6.87 -4.91 4.32
N ARG A 145 -7.37 -5.88 5.08
CA ARG A 145 -8.82 -6.14 5.12
C ARG A 145 -9.58 -4.98 5.74
N LEU A 146 -9.12 -4.44 6.88
CA LEU A 146 -9.74 -3.26 7.49
C LEU A 146 -9.70 -2.06 6.54
N THR A 147 -8.59 -1.87 5.82
CA THR A 147 -8.45 -0.82 4.81
C THR A 147 -9.46 -0.99 3.68
N ALA A 148 -9.64 -2.20 3.14
CA ALA A 148 -10.63 -2.49 2.11
C ALA A 148 -12.07 -2.24 2.61
N GLU A 149 -12.38 -2.65 3.84
CA GLU A 149 -13.67 -2.41 4.49
C GLU A 149 -14.00 -0.91 4.61
N VAL A 150 -13.04 -0.10 5.04
CA VAL A 150 -13.21 1.34 5.17
C VAL A 150 -13.33 1.99 3.80
N LEU A 151 -12.45 1.64 2.86
CA LEU A 151 -12.49 2.18 1.50
C LEU A 151 -13.81 1.90 0.79
N CYS A 152 -14.38 0.69 0.92
CA CYS A 152 -15.69 0.39 0.36
C CYS A 152 -16.75 1.38 0.87
N ARG A 153 -16.75 1.68 2.18
CA ARG A 153 -17.71 2.61 2.77
C ARG A 153 -17.49 4.05 2.36
N LEU A 154 -16.25 4.48 2.23
CA LEU A 154 -15.93 5.84 1.79
C LEU A 154 -16.23 6.06 0.30
N LEU A 155 -16.08 5.02 -0.52
CA LEU A 155 -16.36 5.07 -1.95
C LEU A 155 -17.84 4.90 -2.29
N ALA A 156 -18.63 4.25 -1.43
CA ALA A 156 -20.04 3.92 -1.70
C ALA A 156 -20.91 5.10 -2.20
N PRO A 157 -20.76 6.34 -1.68
CA PRO A 157 -21.56 7.47 -2.19
C PRO A 157 -21.25 7.85 -3.64
N VAL A 158 -20.01 7.62 -4.10
CA VAL A 158 -19.53 8.03 -5.42
C VAL A 158 -19.46 6.85 -6.39
N LEU A 159 -18.90 5.73 -5.97
CA LEU A 159 -18.68 4.52 -6.76
C LEU A 159 -19.48 3.33 -6.18
N PRO A 160 -20.84 3.39 -6.21
CA PRO A 160 -21.68 2.44 -5.50
C PRO A 160 -21.50 1.00 -5.96
N HIS A 161 -21.35 0.76 -7.26
CA HIS A 161 -21.22 -0.60 -7.79
C HIS A 161 -19.85 -1.19 -7.51
N THR A 162 -18.79 -0.43 -7.75
CA THR A 162 -17.40 -0.86 -7.47
C THR A 162 -17.20 -1.16 -6.00
N ALA A 163 -17.74 -0.30 -5.12
CA ALA A 163 -17.63 -0.47 -3.68
C ALA A 163 -18.40 -1.70 -3.18
N ASP A 164 -19.63 -1.93 -3.70
CA ASP A 164 -20.45 -3.09 -3.33
C ASP A 164 -19.88 -4.40 -3.88
N GLU A 165 -19.35 -4.42 -5.12
CA GLU A 165 -18.60 -5.56 -5.70
C GLU A 165 -17.43 -5.97 -4.80
N ALA A 166 -16.61 -4.99 -4.40
CA ALA A 166 -15.47 -5.23 -3.52
C ALA A 166 -15.93 -5.73 -2.13
N TYR A 167 -16.99 -5.17 -1.57
CA TYR A 167 -17.54 -5.59 -0.29
C TYR A 167 -18.08 -7.03 -0.34
N ARG A 168 -18.84 -7.38 -1.38
CA ARG A 168 -19.35 -8.75 -1.58
C ARG A 168 -18.25 -9.78 -1.73
N SER A 169 -17.13 -9.43 -2.36
CA SER A 169 -16.00 -10.35 -2.48
C SER A 169 -15.41 -10.76 -1.11
N MET A 170 -15.58 -9.92 -0.06
CA MET A 170 -15.15 -10.21 1.31
C MET A 170 -16.22 -10.93 2.15
N HIS A 171 -17.49 -10.66 1.89
CA HIS A 171 -18.60 -11.06 2.76
C HIS A 171 -19.59 -12.06 2.14
N GLY A 172 -19.50 -12.30 0.83
CA GLY A 172 -20.39 -13.16 0.08
C GLY A 172 -21.46 -12.39 -0.72
N GLU A 173 -22.07 -13.06 -1.67
CA GLU A 173 -22.98 -12.47 -2.65
C GLU A 173 -24.24 -11.83 -2.04
N ASP A 174 -24.71 -12.34 -0.90
CA ASP A 174 -25.90 -11.82 -0.20
C ASP A 174 -25.60 -10.56 0.64
N ALA A 175 -24.33 -10.20 0.77
CA ALA A 175 -23.93 -9.00 1.52
C ALA A 175 -24.31 -7.73 0.75
N CYS A 176 -24.66 -6.67 1.48
CA CYS A 176 -25.02 -5.38 0.91
C CYS A 176 -24.29 -4.28 1.65
N LEU A 177 -23.37 -3.61 0.97
CA LEU A 177 -22.57 -2.51 1.52
C LEU A 177 -23.46 -1.33 1.93
N HIS A 178 -24.47 -0.99 1.12
CA HIS A 178 -25.34 0.18 1.33
C HIS A 178 -26.24 0.11 2.55
N ARG A 179 -26.25 -1.04 3.24
CA ARG A 179 -26.91 -1.22 4.54
C ARG A 179 -25.94 -1.13 5.72
N GLN A 180 -24.65 -0.92 5.46
CA GLN A 180 -23.61 -0.89 6.48
C GLN A 180 -23.39 0.53 6.99
N GLN A 181 -23.05 0.63 8.27
CA GLN A 181 -22.59 1.87 8.88
C GLN A 181 -21.07 2.06 8.69
N HIS A 182 -20.58 3.28 8.85
CA HIS A 182 -19.15 3.56 8.93
C HIS A 182 -18.53 2.82 10.11
N LEU A 183 -17.34 2.29 9.90
CA LEU A 183 -16.53 1.73 10.98
C LEU A 183 -15.94 2.88 11.79
N ASN A 184 -16.13 2.83 13.11
CA ASN A 184 -15.54 3.82 14.03
C ASN A 184 -14.39 3.16 14.77
N PHE A 185 -13.19 3.61 14.49
CA PHE A 185 -11.99 3.25 15.23
C PHE A 185 -11.02 4.42 15.19
N THR A 186 -10.11 4.46 16.16
CA THR A 186 -9.02 5.44 16.22
C THR A 186 -7.71 4.69 16.36
N PHE A 187 -6.71 5.18 15.66
CA PHE A 187 -5.36 4.67 15.77
C PHE A 187 -4.37 5.82 15.60
N VAL A 188 -3.29 5.79 16.38
CA VAL A 188 -2.22 6.80 16.30
C VAL A 188 -0.92 6.08 16.01
N ALA A 189 -0.38 6.33 14.83
CA ALA A 189 0.94 5.87 14.44
C ALA A 189 2.03 6.63 15.23
N HIS A 190 3.23 6.05 15.29
CA HIS A 190 4.37 6.72 15.95
C HIS A 190 4.68 8.05 15.25
N ALA A 191 5.00 9.08 16.05
CA ALA A 191 5.20 10.44 15.53
C ALA A 191 6.33 10.53 14.50
N ASP A 192 7.39 9.74 14.65
CA ASP A 192 8.57 9.79 13.77
C ASP A 192 8.34 9.22 12.36
N TRP A 193 7.13 8.72 12.04
CA TRP A 193 6.82 8.25 10.69
C TRP A 193 7.02 9.32 9.62
N HIS A 194 6.85 10.59 9.95
CA HIS A 194 7.15 11.69 9.00
C HIS A 194 8.63 11.69 8.60
N THR A 195 9.56 11.38 9.53
CA THR A 195 10.99 11.25 9.24
C THR A 195 11.26 10.03 8.36
N VAL A 196 10.62 8.89 8.63
CA VAL A 196 10.75 7.67 7.81
C VAL A 196 10.33 7.92 6.37
N ILE A 197 9.19 8.59 6.16
CA ILE A 197 8.70 8.90 4.81
C ILE A 197 9.63 9.88 4.09
N ALA A 198 10.12 10.92 4.78
CA ALA A 198 11.07 11.87 4.21
C ALA A 198 12.40 11.19 3.80
N VAL A 199 12.93 10.32 4.64
CA VAL A 199 14.15 9.55 4.32
C VAL A 199 13.90 8.57 3.17
N ARG A 200 12.72 7.94 3.10
CA ARG A 200 12.34 7.12 1.95
C ARG A 200 12.39 7.90 0.63
N GLU A 201 11.90 9.13 0.60
CA GLU A 201 11.94 9.97 -0.61
C GLU A 201 13.38 10.25 -1.04
N LEU A 202 14.27 10.56 -0.09
CA LEU A 202 15.70 10.71 -0.35
C LEU A 202 16.32 9.41 -0.86
N ALA A 203 15.97 8.27 -0.29
CA ALA A 203 16.42 6.96 -0.71
C ALA A 203 15.98 6.64 -2.16
N GLN A 204 14.70 6.90 -2.50
CA GLN A 204 14.20 6.69 -3.86
C GLN A 204 14.95 7.55 -4.89
N LYS A 205 15.24 8.81 -4.55
CA LYS A 205 16.03 9.70 -5.41
C LYS A 205 17.46 9.16 -5.61
N ALA A 206 18.12 8.74 -4.54
CA ALA A 206 19.48 8.17 -4.62
C ALA A 206 19.51 6.86 -5.44
N ILE A 207 18.46 6.01 -5.33
CA ILE A 207 18.31 4.80 -6.14
C ILE A 207 18.11 5.15 -7.62
N GLU A 208 17.30 6.17 -7.93
CA GLU A 208 17.11 6.62 -9.32
C GLU A 208 18.41 7.12 -9.94
N GLU A 209 19.19 7.90 -9.19
CA GLU A 209 20.52 8.33 -9.61
C GLU A 209 21.50 7.16 -9.82
N ALA A 210 21.35 6.09 -9.02
CA ALA A 210 22.20 4.89 -9.14
C ALA A 210 21.92 4.09 -10.43
N LYS A 211 20.80 4.30 -11.12
CA LYS A 211 20.54 3.69 -12.43
C LYS A 211 21.58 4.09 -13.47
N SER A 212 22.08 5.32 -13.44
CA SER A 212 23.18 5.77 -14.31
C SER A 212 24.48 4.98 -14.10
N ARG A 213 24.64 4.33 -12.94
CA ARG A 213 25.77 3.45 -12.59
C ARG A 213 25.46 1.96 -12.87
N GLY A 214 24.31 1.68 -13.52
CA GLY A 214 23.89 0.34 -13.92
C GLY A 214 23.13 -0.44 -12.85
N ILE A 215 22.72 0.17 -11.74
CA ILE A 215 21.86 -0.47 -10.72
C ILE A 215 20.40 -0.21 -11.11
N GLU A 216 19.90 -0.98 -12.07
CA GLU A 216 18.54 -0.81 -12.60
C GLU A 216 17.46 -1.34 -11.65
N ASN A 217 17.73 -2.45 -10.96
CA ASN A 217 16.78 -3.06 -10.02
C ASN A 217 17.13 -2.61 -8.58
N PRO A 218 16.20 -1.95 -7.87
CA PRO A 218 16.44 -1.53 -6.48
C PRO A 218 16.84 -2.67 -5.53
N LEU A 219 16.40 -3.90 -5.79
CA LEU A 219 16.82 -5.07 -4.99
C LEU A 219 18.29 -5.48 -5.22
N ASP A 220 18.97 -4.90 -6.20
CA ASP A 220 20.41 -5.05 -6.37
C ASP A 220 21.21 -4.00 -5.56
N ALA A 221 20.52 -3.17 -4.77
CA ALA A 221 21.10 -2.14 -3.93
C ALA A 221 20.97 -2.43 -2.44
N GLY A 222 21.96 -1.96 -1.66
CA GLY A 222 21.87 -1.70 -0.24
C GLY A 222 21.95 -0.20 0.02
N LEU A 223 21.44 0.27 1.16
CA LEU A 223 21.50 1.68 1.54
C LEU A 223 22.15 1.86 2.91
N THR A 224 22.94 2.93 3.04
CA THR A 224 23.26 3.54 4.33
C THR A 224 22.46 4.84 4.43
N LEU A 225 21.59 4.94 5.45
CA LEU A 225 20.74 6.10 5.67
C LEU A 225 21.33 6.98 6.78
N PRO A 226 21.30 8.30 6.63
CA PRO A 226 21.70 9.23 7.70
C PRO A 226 20.68 9.17 8.86
N ASP A 227 21.18 9.04 10.10
CA ASP A 227 20.35 8.99 11.30
C ASP A 227 21.08 9.64 12.49
N ALA A 228 21.41 10.92 12.38
CA ALA A 228 22.18 11.65 13.38
C ALA A 228 21.55 11.61 14.78
N GLU A 229 20.24 11.61 14.86
CA GLU A 229 19.47 11.66 16.11
C GLU A 229 19.03 10.27 16.61
N GLY A 230 19.20 9.20 15.82
CA GLY A 230 18.75 7.85 16.14
C GLY A 230 17.23 7.65 16.03
N ALA A 231 16.54 8.53 15.31
CA ALA A 231 15.09 8.48 15.14
C ALA A 231 14.63 7.28 14.30
N LEU A 232 15.49 6.75 13.43
CA LEU A 232 15.19 5.63 12.54
C LEU A 232 15.47 4.25 13.15
N GLU A 233 16.18 4.17 14.28
CA GLU A 233 16.64 2.88 14.85
C GLU A 233 15.48 1.91 15.10
N ARG A 234 14.35 2.38 15.64
CA ARG A 234 13.16 1.55 15.91
C ARG A 234 12.50 1.00 14.65
N PHE A 235 12.65 1.69 13.50
CA PHE A 235 12.07 1.32 12.22
C PHE A 235 13.00 0.44 11.37
N LEU A 236 14.24 0.19 11.82
CA LEU A 236 15.25 -0.53 11.05
C LEU A 236 14.74 -1.86 10.46
N PRO A 237 13.92 -2.67 11.16
CA PRO A 237 13.37 -3.91 10.61
C PRO A 237 12.46 -3.70 9.38
N GLU A 238 11.90 -2.50 9.22
CA GLU A 238 10.96 -2.15 8.16
C GLU A 238 11.61 -1.38 7.00
N LEU A 239 12.76 -0.71 7.24
CA LEU A 239 13.35 0.25 6.31
C LEU A 239 13.72 -0.36 4.95
N ALA A 240 14.21 -1.61 4.92
CA ALA A 240 14.55 -2.27 3.66
C ALA A 240 13.31 -2.50 2.78
N ASP A 241 12.18 -2.90 3.39
CA ASP A 241 10.89 -3.06 2.72
C ASP A 241 10.36 -1.70 2.24
N ILE A 242 10.41 -0.68 3.11
CA ILE A 242 9.92 0.67 2.85
C ILE A 242 10.70 1.34 1.69
N CYS A 243 12.02 1.18 1.68
CA CYS A 243 12.87 1.71 0.61
C CYS A 243 12.88 0.83 -0.65
N GLY A 244 12.41 -0.42 -0.57
CA GLY A 244 12.34 -1.36 -1.68
C GLY A 244 13.72 -1.91 -2.08
N VAL A 245 14.65 -2.04 -1.14
CA VAL A 245 16.02 -2.51 -1.36
C VAL A 245 16.30 -3.82 -0.61
N SER A 246 17.45 -4.44 -0.89
CA SER A 246 17.81 -5.70 -0.23
C SER A 246 18.20 -5.53 1.24
N ARG A 247 18.86 -4.45 1.59
CA ARG A 247 19.26 -4.15 2.97
C ARG A 247 19.44 -2.67 3.24
N VAL A 248 19.31 -2.30 4.52
CA VAL A 248 19.53 -0.94 5.02
C VAL A 248 20.43 -1.00 6.25
N SER A 249 21.33 -0.03 6.36
CA SER A 249 22.07 0.29 7.58
C SER A 249 21.87 1.76 7.94
N LEU A 250 22.05 2.10 9.19
CA LEU A 250 21.98 3.48 9.68
C LEU A 250 23.37 3.96 10.04
N ASP A 251 23.65 5.22 9.78
CA ASP A 251 24.92 5.87 10.15
C ASP A 251 24.63 7.27 10.72
N ARG A 252 25.05 7.49 11.98
CA ARG A 252 24.86 8.76 12.67
C ARG A 252 25.77 9.88 12.16
N THR A 253 26.83 9.51 11.42
CA THR A 253 27.81 10.46 10.86
C THR A 253 27.53 10.80 9.40
N ALA A 254 26.73 10.00 8.73
CA ALA A 254 26.36 10.24 7.35
C ALA A 254 25.48 11.48 7.21
N THR A 255 25.73 12.27 6.17
CA THR A 255 24.95 13.48 5.84
C THR A 255 24.04 13.27 4.63
N MET A 256 24.20 12.15 3.92
CA MET A 256 23.44 11.80 2.72
C MET A 256 23.23 10.30 2.64
N VAL A 257 22.25 9.89 1.82
CA VAL A 257 22.01 8.48 1.50
C VAL A 257 23.15 7.95 0.64
N VAL A 258 23.73 6.82 1.06
CA VAL A 258 24.77 6.12 0.28
C VAL A 258 24.17 4.84 -0.31
N VAL A 259 24.32 4.66 -1.63
CA VAL A 259 23.87 3.47 -2.35
C VAL A 259 25.03 2.51 -2.57
N HIS A 260 24.90 1.29 -2.08
CA HIS A 260 25.84 0.19 -2.24
C HIS A 260 25.39 -0.76 -3.35
N ASP A 261 26.29 -1.07 -4.28
CA ASP A 261 26.04 -2.06 -5.32
C ASP A 261 26.17 -3.48 -4.75
N LEU A 262 25.10 -4.26 -4.87
CA LEU A 262 25.05 -5.63 -4.38
C LEU A 262 25.00 -6.67 -5.50
N ARG A 263 25.19 -6.30 -6.76
CA ARG A 263 25.04 -7.21 -7.91
C ARG A 263 25.97 -8.43 -7.85
N GLU A 264 27.12 -8.31 -7.20
CA GLU A 264 28.04 -9.44 -6.98
C GLU A 264 27.59 -10.38 -5.83
N ALA A 265 26.72 -9.91 -4.94
CA ALA A 265 26.19 -10.74 -3.87
C ALA A 265 25.14 -11.75 -4.43
N PRO A 266 25.08 -12.97 -3.87
CA PRO A 266 24.14 -13.96 -4.33
C PRO A 266 22.69 -13.48 -4.17
N ARG A 267 21.83 -13.84 -5.15
CA ARG A 267 20.43 -13.43 -5.23
C ARG A 267 19.51 -14.58 -4.87
N CYS A 268 18.61 -14.38 -3.92
CA CYS A 268 17.57 -15.35 -3.60
C CYS A 268 16.56 -15.45 -4.76
N GLU A 269 16.26 -16.66 -5.22
CA GLU A 269 15.32 -16.87 -6.32
C GLU A 269 13.86 -16.62 -5.93
N ARG A 270 13.53 -16.74 -4.64
CA ARG A 270 12.18 -16.50 -4.11
C ARG A 270 11.93 -15.01 -3.86
N SER A 271 12.65 -14.39 -2.93
CA SER A 271 12.45 -12.98 -2.55
C SER A 271 13.11 -11.98 -3.52
N ARG A 272 13.99 -12.47 -4.40
CA ARG A 272 14.80 -11.66 -5.31
C ARG A 272 15.80 -10.72 -4.63
N ARG A 273 15.92 -10.78 -3.31
CA ARG A 273 16.88 -9.98 -2.53
C ARG A 273 18.29 -10.54 -2.63
N ARG A 274 19.27 -9.65 -2.49
CA ARG A 274 20.67 -9.96 -2.32
C ARG A 274 20.97 -10.13 -0.84
N ASP A 275 21.33 -11.34 -0.44
CA ASP A 275 21.58 -11.68 0.95
C ASP A 275 22.79 -12.63 1.07
N ALA A 276 23.65 -12.41 2.08
CA ALA A 276 24.86 -13.23 2.28
C ALA A 276 24.53 -14.69 2.67
N SER A 277 23.32 -14.97 3.18
CA SER A 277 22.87 -16.32 3.52
C SER A 277 22.39 -17.13 2.31
N VAL A 278 22.27 -16.51 1.13
CA VAL A 278 21.82 -17.20 -0.08
C VAL A 278 22.86 -18.21 -0.52
N ARG A 279 22.44 -19.46 -0.64
CA ARG A 279 23.24 -20.60 -1.13
C ARG A 279 22.36 -21.59 -1.88
N ALA A 280 23.00 -22.44 -2.69
CA ALA A 280 22.31 -23.55 -3.31
C ALA A 280 21.80 -24.53 -2.25
N ARG A 281 20.53 -24.94 -2.39
CA ARG A 281 19.89 -25.97 -1.56
C ARG A 281 20.03 -27.33 -2.26
N ASP A 282 19.49 -28.38 -1.65
CA ASP A 282 19.65 -29.77 -2.14
C ASP A 282 19.09 -29.96 -3.56
N ASP A 283 18.09 -29.17 -3.95
CA ASP A 283 17.47 -29.13 -5.28
C ASP A 283 18.19 -28.17 -6.26
N GLY A 284 19.30 -27.53 -5.81
CA GLY A 284 20.06 -26.57 -6.61
C GLY A 284 19.51 -25.15 -6.65
N VAL A 285 18.33 -24.89 -6.04
CA VAL A 285 17.72 -23.54 -6.00
C VAL A 285 18.47 -22.63 -5.03
N LEU A 286 18.74 -21.41 -5.44
CA LEU A 286 19.42 -20.39 -4.60
C LEU A 286 18.41 -19.71 -3.66
N LEU A 287 18.45 -20.05 -2.37
CA LEU A 287 17.56 -19.47 -1.37
C LEU A 287 18.35 -18.91 -0.18
N SER A 288 17.86 -17.79 0.37
CA SER A 288 18.27 -17.30 1.69
C SER A 288 17.86 -18.28 2.77
N ASP A 289 18.45 -18.21 3.95
CA ASP A 289 18.09 -19.11 5.05
C ASP A 289 16.61 -18.96 5.43
N ARG A 290 16.10 -17.72 5.52
CA ARG A 290 14.68 -17.43 5.74
C ARG A 290 13.78 -18.11 4.69
N ASP A 291 14.08 -17.93 3.41
CA ASP A 291 13.22 -18.45 2.34
C ASP A 291 13.29 -19.98 2.22
N ALA A 292 14.44 -20.57 2.56
CA ALA A 292 14.60 -22.03 2.60
C ALA A 292 13.74 -22.67 3.72
N GLU A 293 13.70 -22.07 4.91
CA GLU A 293 12.82 -22.52 5.99
C GLU A 293 11.34 -22.49 5.60
N VAL A 294 10.92 -21.44 4.88
CA VAL A 294 9.52 -21.31 4.40
C VAL A 294 9.18 -22.41 3.40
N VAL A 295 10.08 -22.68 2.44
CA VAL A 295 9.87 -23.72 1.43
C VAL A 295 9.83 -25.10 2.05
N ALA A 296 10.71 -25.40 3.00
CA ALA A 296 10.74 -26.69 3.72
C ALA A 296 9.41 -26.98 4.45
N VAL A 297 8.81 -25.98 5.10
CA VAL A 297 7.51 -26.12 5.77
C VAL A 297 6.37 -26.32 4.75
N GLN A 298 6.40 -25.64 3.59
CA GLN A 298 5.38 -25.80 2.56
C GLN A 298 5.41 -27.16 1.85
N SER A 299 6.58 -27.80 1.79
CA SER A 299 6.76 -29.13 1.18
C SER A 299 6.28 -30.28 2.08
N THR A 300 5.98 -30.00 3.37
CA THR A 300 5.51 -30.97 4.36
C THR A 300 4.01 -30.92 4.61
N LEU A 301 3.30 -29.98 4.01
CA LEU A 301 1.84 -29.81 4.05
C LEU A 301 1.18 -30.27 2.72
#